data_ffa75d1684a6ee86b6fc289b0d104898
#
_entry.id   ffa75d1684a6ee86b6fc289b0d104898
#
_cell.length_a   1.000
_cell.length_b   1.000
_cell.length_c   1.000
_cell.angle_alpha   90.00
_cell.angle_beta   90.00
_cell.angle_gamma   90.00
#
_symmetry.space_group_name_H-M   'P 1'
#
loop_
_entity.id
_entity.type
_entity.pdbx_description
1 polymer ?
#
loop_
_entity_poly.entity_id
_entity_poly.type
_entity_poly.pdbx_seq_one_letter_code
_entity_poly.pdbx_strand_id
1 'polypeptide(L)'
;FHLDAQGPRLIEVNTNAGGAMLNAILARANQACCESVEWAFQRNVSLARLEDTFLAMFLAEWRSQRGEQPLRSVAIIDDQPGEQYLAPEFELFRQLFERRGLRAIVVDATELIYLDGQLRHADQPIDLVYNRLTDFDLSEPRHEALLHAFTAADVVVTPHPRAHALHADKRNLVTLSDDALLA
;
A
#
# COMPACT_ATOMS: atom_id res chain seq x y z
N PHE A 1 -7.06 -17.00 -1.02
CA PHE A 1 -6.98 -18.42 -0.70
C PHE A 1 -8.33 -19.09 -0.88
N HIS A 2 -8.33 -20.34 -1.35
CA HIS A 2 -9.45 -21.26 -1.27
C HIS A 2 -9.23 -22.20 -0.08
N LEU A 3 -10.27 -22.50 0.67
CA LEU A 3 -10.20 -23.42 1.81
C LEU A 3 -10.96 -24.71 1.45
N ASP A 4 -10.25 -25.85 1.50
CA ASP A 4 -10.83 -27.17 1.31
C ASP A 4 -10.56 -28.09 2.54
N ALA A 5 -10.95 -29.36 2.45
CA ALA A 5 -10.74 -30.34 3.52
C ALA A 5 -9.26 -30.63 3.81
N GLN A 6 -8.35 -30.27 2.91
CA GLN A 6 -6.91 -30.46 3.00
C GLN A 6 -6.18 -29.20 3.46
N GLY A 7 -6.89 -28.08 3.62
CA GLY A 7 -6.33 -26.81 4.10
C GLY A 7 -6.41 -25.67 3.08
N PRO A 8 -5.70 -24.57 3.34
CA PRO A 8 -5.72 -23.40 2.46
C PRO A 8 -4.94 -23.63 1.17
N ARG A 9 -5.53 -23.24 0.04
CA ARG A 9 -4.93 -23.26 -1.29
C ARG A 9 -4.72 -21.83 -1.77
N LEU A 10 -3.51 -21.50 -2.20
CA LEU A 10 -3.21 -20.20 -2.81
C LEU A 10 -3.88 -20.12 -4.19
N ILE A 11 -4.61 -19.04 -4.43
CA ILE A 11 -5.30 -18.77 -5.71
C ILE A 11 -4.76 -17.53 -6.43
N GLU A 12 -4.18 -16.61 -5.71
CA GLU A 12 -3.48 -15.44 -6.26
C GLU A 12 -2.67 -14.72 -5.20
N VAL A 13 -1.73 -13.91 -5.65
CA VAL A 13 -1.02 -12.91 -4.84
C VAL A 13 -1.45 -11.53 -5.32
N ASN A 14 -2.18 -10.80 -4.48
CA ASN A 14 -2.53 -9.41 -4.77
C ASN A 14 -1.47 -8.49 -4.18
N THR A 15 -0.67 -7.89 -5.04
CA THR A 15 0.47 -7.04 -4.67
C THR A 15 0.08 -5.57 -4.44
N ASN A 16 -1.17 -5.19 -4.74
CA ASN A 16 -1.69 -3.85 -4.51
C ASN A 16 -3.11 -3.92 -3.90
N ALA A 17 -3.24 -4.66 -2.80
CA ALA A 17 -4.51 -4.80 -2.11
C ALA A 17 -4.97 -3.46 -1.53
N GLY A 18 -6.27 -3.18 -1.66
CA GLY A 18 -6.95 -2.04 -1.04
C GLY A 18 -7.98 -2.48 -0.01
N GLY A 19 -8.53 -1.51 0.71
CA GLY A 19 -9.59 -1.73 1.68
C GLY A 19 -9.11 -2.09 3.10
N ALA A 20 -7.82 -2.04 3.38
CA ALA A 20 -7.28 -2.44 4.68
C ALA A 20 -7.84 -1.60 5.84
N MET A 21 -7.81 -0.28 5.71
CA MET A 21 -8.35 0.65 6.73
C MET A 21 -9.88 0.59 6.80
N LEU A 22 -10.56 0.46 5.67
CA LEU A 22 -12.02 0.32 5.62
C LEU A 22 -12.46 -0.98 6.29
N ASN A 23 -11.77 -2.10 6.04
CA ASN A 23 -12.04 -3.37 6.70
C ASN A 23 -11.76 -3.32 8.20
N ALA A 24 -10.73 -2.59 8.64
CA ALA A 24 -10.44 -2.39 10.06
C ALA A 24 -11.58 -1.62 10.77
N ILE A 25 -12.11 -0.57 10.12
CA ILE A 25 -13.23 0.20 10.64
C ILE A 25 -14.51 -0.64 10.65
N LEU A 26 -14.78 -1.41 9.58
CA LEU A 26 -15.93 -2.30 9.48
C LEU A 26 -15.89 -3.37 10.57
N ALA A 27 -14.73 -4.00 10.79
CA ALA A 27 -14.54 -4.97 11.86
C ALA A 27 -14.86 -4.36 13.24
N ARG A 28 -14.39 -3.15 13.50
CA ARG A 28 -14.69 -2.40 14.73
C ARG A 28 -16.19 -2.08 14.87
N ALA A 29 -16.83 -1.63 13.78
CA ALA A 29 -18.27 -1.32 13.80
C ALA A 29 -19.10 -2.55 14.10
N ASN A 30 -18.72 -3.70 13.56
CA ASN A 30 -19.40 -4.98 13.80
C ASN A 30 -19.19 -5.51 15.22
N GLN A 31 -18.07 -5.20 15.88
CA GLN A 31 -17.82 -5.58 17.29
C GLN A 31 -18.85 -4.97 18.24
N ALA A 32 -19.35 -3.79 17.95
CA ALA A 32 -20.35 -3.10 18.77
C ALA A 32 -21.76 -3.69 18.66
N CYS A 33 -21.98 -4.63 17.75
CA CYS A 33 -23.31 -5.12 17.38
C CYS A 33 -23.75 -6.43 18.08
N CYS A 34 -22.82 -7.29 18.51
CA CYS A 34 -23.17 -8.63 19.04
C CYS A 34 -22.14 -9.15 20.04
N GLU A 35 -22.56 -9.54 21.24
CA GLU A 35 -21.70 -10.15 22.29
C GLU A 35 -20.97 -11.42 21.81
N SER A 36 -21.57 -12.21 20.92
CA SER A 36 -20.95 -13.41 20.35
C SER A 36 -19.81 -13.10 19.39
N VAL A 37 -19.87 -11.97 18.68
CA VAL A 37 -18.79 -11.45 17.82
C VAL A 37 -17.70 -10.85 18.70
N GLU A 38 -18.07 -10.15 19.77
CA GLU A 38 -17.14 -9.60 20.76
C GLU A 38 -16.24 -10.69 21.35
N TRP A 39 -16.78 -11.86 21.69
CA TRP A 39 -15.99 -12.99 22.20
C TRP A 39 -14.97 -13.52 21.18
N ALA A 40 -15.35 -13.62 19.89
CA ALA A 40 -14.46 -14.10 18.83
C ALA A 40 -13.32 -13.10 18.50
N PHE A 41 -13.58 -11.80 18.67
CA PHE A 41 -12.63 -10.71 18.37
C PHE A 41 -11.93 -10.15 19.61
N GLN A 42 -12.35 -10.44 20.84
CA GLN A 42 -11.72 -9.97 22.10
C GLN A 42 -10.24 -10.37 22.23
N ARG A 43 -9.75 -11.25 21.39
CA ARG A 43 -8.35 -11.66 21.34
C ARG A 43 -7.46 -10.76 20.47
N ASN A 44 -7.57 -9.44 20.53
CA ASN A 44 -6.46 -8.54 20.15
C ASN A 44 -6.54 -7.71 18.87
N VAL A 45 -7.69 -7.36 18.32
CA VAL A 45 -7.72 -6.41 17.20
C VAL A 45 -8.27 -5.06 17.64
N SER A 46 -7.43 -4.22 18.23
CA SER A 46 -7.78 -2.79 18.37
C SER A 46 -7.45 -2.07 17.06
N LEU A 47 -8.30 -1.10 16.64
CA LEU A 47 -8.03 -0.26 15.46
C LEU A 47 -6.65 0.42 15.58
N ALA A 48 -6.29 0.89 16.78
CA ALA A 48 -5.01 1.52 17.02
C ALA A 48 -3.82 0.57 16.73
N ARG A 49 -3.92 -0.71 17.09
CA ARG A 49 -2.90 -1.71 16.75
C ARG A 49 -2.80 -1.98 15.25
N LEU A 50 -3.92 -1.99 14.54
CA LEU A 50 -3.93 -2.13 13.09
C LEU A 50 -3.30 -0.91 12.43
N GLU A 51 -3.65 0.30 12.87
CA GLU A 51 -3.02 1.54 12.40
C GLU A 51 -1.51 1.54 12.64
N ASP A 52 -1.06 1.10 13.82
CA ASP A 52 0.38 0.96 14.13
C ASP A 52 1.05 -0.06 13.21
N THR A 53 0.38 -1.18 12.90
CA THR A 53 0.89 -2.21 11.99
C THR A 53 1.01 -1.67 10.56
N PHE A 54 0.00 -0.94 10.07
CA PHE A 54 0.06 -0.32 8.75
C PHE A 54 1.17 0.72 8.67
N LEU A 55 1.30 1.58 9.67
CA LEU A 55 2.40 2.54 9.69
C LEU A 55 3.76 1.84 9.73
N ALA A 56 3.91 0.80 10.56
CA ALA A 56 5.15 0.04 10.66
C ALA A 56 5.56 -0.60 9.33
N MET A 57 4.59 -1.03 8.51
CA MET A 57 4.83 -1.55 7.17
C MET A 57 5.47 -0.47 6.26
N PHE A 58 4.93 0.75 6.23
CA PHE A 58 5.50 1.86 5.44
C PHE A 58 6.88 2.27 5.95
N LEU A 59 7.07 2.32 7.26
CA LEU A 59 8.37 2.62 7.86
C LEU A 59 9.41 1.53 7.61
N ALA A 60 9.01 0.26 7.56
CA ALA A 60 9.90 -0.84 7.20
C ALA A 60 10.35 -0.74 5.74
N GLU A 61 9.44 -0.44 4.82
CA GLU A 61 9.75 -0.21 3.42
C GLU A 61 10.71 0.98 3.24
N TRP A 62 10.46 2.08 3.94
CA TRP A 62 11.36 3.23 3.96
C TRP A 62 12.76 2.86 4.44
N ARG A 63 12.86 2.19 5.60
CA ARG A 63 14.16 1.80 6.18
C ARG A 63 14.94 0.84 5.29
N SER A 64 14.27 -0.05 4.57
CA SER A 64 14.92 -1.00 3.67
C SER A 64 15.68 -0.30 2.54
N GLN A 65 15.26 0.91 2.15
CA GLN A 65 15.83 1.66 1.02
C GLN A 65 16.64 2.89 1.47
N ARG A 66 16.35 3.45 2.64
CA ARG A 66 16.93 4.71 3.15
C ARG A 66 17.64 4.57 4.51
N GLY A 67 17.64 3.38 5.10
CA GLY A 67 18.26 3.15 6.41
C GLY A 67 17.60 4.01 7.49
N GLU A 68 18.41 4.64 8.33
CA GLU A 68 17.95 5.46 9.46
C GLU A 68 17.57 6.92 9.07
N GLN A 69 17.51 7.24 7.80
CA GLN A 69 17.06 8.58 7.39
C GLN A 69 15.60 8.81 7.81
N PRO A 70 15.25 10.00 8.31
CA PRO A 70 13.88 10.28 8.72
C PRO A 70 12.95 10.37 7.50
N LEU A 71 11.85 9.62 7.52
CA LEU A 71 10.71 9.83 6.62
C LEU A 71 9.99 11.11 7.03
N ARG A 72 9.72 12.02 6.11
CA ARG A 72 9.09 13.32 6.36
C ARG A 72 7.77 13.50 5.63
N SER A 73 7.64 12.90 4.44
CA SER A 73 6.50 13.13 3.57
C SER A 73 6.07 11.87 2.84
N VAL A 74 4.74 11.71 2.72
CA VAL A 74 4.09 10.61 2.00
C VAL A 74 3.06 11.19 1.03
N ALA A 75 3.08 10.73 -0.22
CA ALA A 75 2.01 10.98 -1.18
C ALA A 75 1.25 9.69 -1.45
N ILE A 76 -0.07 9.73 -1.33
CA ILE A 76 -0.98 8.66 -1.77
C ILE A 76 -1.40 9.06 -3.18
N ILE A 77 -1.03 8.22 -4.16
CA ILE A 77 -1.15 8.57 -5.58
C ILE A 77 -2.11 7.61 -6.28
N ASP A 78 -3.06 8.19 -7.01
CA ASP A 78 -3.91 7.48 -7.96
C ASP A 78 -4.27 8.42 -9.11
N ASP A 79 -4.88 7.88 -10.18
CA ASP A 79 -5.52 8.68 -11.21
C ASP A 79 -6.86 9.18 -10.67
N GLN A 80 -7.10 10.49 -10.74
CA GLN A 80 -8.34 11.10 -10.24
C GLN A 80 -8.74 10.55 -8.86
N PRO A 81 -7.87 10.67 -7.84
CA PRO A 81 -8.03 9.94 -6.58
C PRO A 81 -9.35 10.25 -5.85
N GLY A 82 -9.95 11.42 -6.07
CA GLY A 82 -11.25 11.79 -5.52
C GLY A 82 -12.43 11.02 -6.13
N GLU A 83 -12.28 10.45 -7.32
CA GLU A 83 -13.31 9.68 -8.02
C GLU A 83 -13.14 8.17 -7.81
N GLN A 84 -12.05 7.74 -7.18
CA GLN A 84 -11.79 6.32 -6.94
C GLN A 84 -12.72 5.72 -5.90
N TYR A 85 -13.10 4.46 -6.09
CA TYR A 85 -13.91 3.72 -5.13
C TYR A 85 -13.29 3.69 -3.72
N LEU A 86 -11.96 3.68 -3.66
CA LEU A 86 -11.19 3.68 -2.40
C LEU A 86 -10.80 5.09 -1.92
N ALA A 87 -11.33 6.16 -2.50
CA ALA A 87 -11.04 7.54 -2.05
C ALA A 87 -11.19 7.74 -0.52
N PRO A 88 -12.21 7.17 0.15
CA PRO A 88 -12.31 7.25 1.61
C PRO A 88 -11.12 6.62 2.34
N GLU A 89 -10.55 5.53 1.81
CA GLU A 89 -9.37 4.88 2.40
C GLU A 89 -8.12 5.75 2.25
N PHE A 90 -7.96 6.45 1.14
CA PHE A 90 -6.83 7.36 0.94
C PHE A 90 -6.82 8.46 2.01
N GLU A 91 -7.98 9.00 2.31
CA GLU A 91 -8.12 10.01 3.36
C GLU A 91 -7.82 9.44 4.76
N LEU A 92 -8.23 8.20 5.05
CA LEU A 92 -7.90 7.53 6.31
C LEU A 92 -6.39 7.33 6.48
N PHE A 93 -5.69 6.91 5.43
CA PHE A 93 -4.23 6.80 5.45
C PHE A 93 -3.55 8.16 5.56
N ARG A 94 -4.02 9.18 4.84
CA ARG A 94 -3.50 10.55 4.96
C ARG A 94 -3.56 11.02 6.41
N GLN A 95 -4.73 10.87 7.06
CA GLN A 95 -4.91 11.23 8.47
C GLN A 95 -4.04 10.38 9.42
N LEU A 96 -3.86 9.09 9.13
CA LEU A 96 -2.95 8.24 9.91
C LEU A 96 -1.53 8.79 9.88
N PHE A 97 -1.00 9.10 8.71
CA PHE A 97 0.35 9.66 8.56
C PHE A 97 0.49 11.01 9.26
N GLU A 98 -0.48 11.90 9.12
CA GLU A 98 -0.46 13.22 9.78
C GLU A 98 -0.50 13.12 11.31
N ARG A 99 -1.33 12.22 11.86
CA ARG A 99 -1.35 11.96 13.32
C ARG A 99 -0.01 11.46 13.85
N ARG A 100 0.83 10.91 12.98
CA ARG A 100 2.17 10.40 13.31
C ARG A 100 3.30 11.37 12.96
N GLY A 101 2.95 12.62 12.64
CA GLY A 101 3.90 13.70 12.38
C GLY A 101 4.52 13.70 11.00
N LEU A 102 3.99 12.90 10.06
CA LEU A 102 4.38 12.93 8.66
C LEU A 102 3.51 13.94 7.89
N ARG A 103 4.09 14.64 6.95
CA ARG A 103 3.30 15.37 5.97
C ARG A 103 2.69 14.38 4.97
N ALA A 104 1.39 14.43 4.76
CA ALA A 104 0.71 13.50 3.87
C ALA A 104 -0.25 14.22 2.93
N ILE A 105 -0.29 13.78 1.67
CA ILE A 105 -1.19 14.29 0.63
C ILE A 105 -1.84 13.13 -0.13
N VAL A 106 -3.02 13.38 -0.66
CA VAL A 106 -3.66 12.55 -1.71
C VAL A 106 -3.62 13.38 -2.98
N VAL A 107 -3.06 12.85 -4.06
CA VAL A 107 -2.74 13.63 -5.25
C VAL A 107 -2.88 12.79 -6.53
N ASP A 108 -3.32 13.42 -7.61
CA ASP A 108 -3.30 12.84 -8.95
C ASP A 108 -1.86 12.72 -9.44
N ALA A 109 -1.53 11.60 -10.09
CA ALA A 109 -0.18 11.37 -10.62
C ALA A 109 0.27 12.45 -11.60
N THR A 110 -0.67 13.09 -12.32
CA THR A 110 -0.39 14.17 -13.27
C THR A 110 0.05 15.47 -12.62
N GLU A 111 -0.17 15.64 -11.32
CA GLU A 111 0.24 16.83 -10.56
C GLU A 111 1.68 16.72 -10.02
N LEU A 112 2.33 15.60 -10.26
CA LEU A 112 3.69 15.36 -9.81
C LEU A 112 4.72 15.93 -10.78
N ILE A 113 5.80 16.43 -10.22
CA ILE A 113 6.95 16.95 -10.98
C ILE A 113 8.22 16.27 -10.44
N TYR A 114 9.05 15.76 -11.35
CA TYR A 114 10.40 15.31 -11.00
C TYR A 114 11.43 16.33 -11.48
N LEU A 115 12.11 16.95 -10.54
CA LEU A 115 13.07 18.02 -10.81
C LEU A 115 14.24 17.95 -9.81
N ASP A 116 15.47 18.13 -10.31
CA ASP A 116 16.70 18.18 -9.50
C ASP A 116 16.85 16.99 -8.52
N GLY A 117 16.51 15.78 -8.98
CA GLY A 117 16.63 14.57 -8.17
C GLY A 117 15.56 14.45 -7.07
N GLN A 118 14.44 15.17 -7.20
CA GLN A 118 13.34 15.12 -6.22
C GLN A 118 11.99 14.99 -6.92
N LEU A 119 11.17 14.06 -6.44
CA LEU A 119 9.75 14.04 -6.76
C LEU A 119 9.03 15.07 -5.88
N ARG A 120 8.16 15.86 -6.49
CA ARG A 120 7.46 16.98 -5.82
C ARG A 120 6.00 17.05 -6.22
N HIS A 121 5.19 17.57 -5.32
CA HIS A 121 3.89 18.16 -5.62
C HIS A 121 3.96 19.65 -5.26
N ALA A 122 3.73 20.53 -6.24
CA ALA A 122 4.08 21.94 -6.14
C ALA A 122 5.54 22.11 -5.66
N ASP A 123 5.78 22.91 -4.62
CA ASP A 123 7.12 23.13 -4.05
C ASP A 123 7.50 22.14 -2.95
N GLN A 124 6.66 21.11 -2.69
CA GLN A 124 6.85 20.18 -1.57
C GLN A 124 7.48 18.88 -2.03
N PRO A 125 8.64 18.48 -1.49
CA PRO A 125 9.26 17.21 -1.82
C PRO A 125 8.47 16.03 -1.23
N ILE A 126 8.50 14.91 -1.95
CA ILE A 126 7.87 13.64 -1.58
C ILE A 126 8.97 12.61 -1.34
N ASP A 127 9.01 12.04 -0.14
CA ASP A 127 9.98 11.01 0.24
C ASP A 127 9.48 9.61 -0.13
N LEU A 128 8.20 9.33 0.13
CA LEU A 128 7.56 8.04 -0.09
C LEU A 128 6.24 8.20 -0.82
N VAL A 129 6.02 7.33 -1.80
CA VAL A 129 4.76 7.20 -2.53
C VAL A 129 4.03 5.93 -2.10
N TYR A 130 2.81 6.08 -1.60
CA TYR A 130 1.84 5.00 -1.53
C TYR A 130 1.11 4.93 -2.86
N ASN A 131 1.56 3.99 -3.71
CA ASN A 131 1.09 3.84 -5.07
C ASN A 131 -0.22 3.07 -5.11
N ARG A 132 -1.27 3.70 -5.64
CA ARG A 132 -2.59 3.07 -5.84
C ARG A 132 -2.95 2.93 -7.33
N LEU A 133 -2.07 3.39 -8.23
CA LEU A 133 -2.25 3.26 -9.67
C LEU A 133 -2.42 1.80 -10.09
N THR A 134 -3.22 1.59 -11.11
CA THR A 134 -3.36 0.30 -11.80
C THR A 134 -2.32 0.12 -12.92
N ASP A 135 -1.64 1.18 -13.32
CA ASP A 135 -0.45 1.15 -14.19
C ASP A 135 0.77 0.72 -13.35
N PHE A 136 0.91 -0.60 -13.16
CA PHE A 136 1.89 -1.18 -12.23
C PHE A 136 3.35 -1.02 -12.67
N ASP A 137 3.59 -0.86 -13.96
CA ASP A 137 4.92 -0.66 -14.56
C ASP A 137 5.23 0.82 -14.86
N LEU A 138 4.30 1.72 -14.54
CA LEU A 138 4.39 3.17 -14.72
C LEU A 138 4.67 3.55 -16.18
N SER A 139 4.10 2.81 -17.13
CA SER A 139 4.35 2.96 -18.56
C SER A 139 3.52 4.07 -19.23
N GLU A 140 2.46 4.53 -18.57
CA GLU A 140 1.63 5.59 -19.12
C GLU A 140 2.35 6.95 -19.07
N PRO A 141 2.31 7.75 -20.14
CA PRO A 141 3.02 9.04 -20.20
C PRO A 141 2.69 10.00 -19.06
N ARG A 142 1.47 9.95 -18.53
CA ARG A 142 1.04 10.80 -17.40
C ARG A 142 1.71 10.42 -16.08
N HIS A 143 2.37 9.26 -15.98
CA HIS A 143 3.11 8.81 -14.81
C HIS A 143 4.62 9.00 -14.94
N GLU A 144 5.08 9.69 -15.99
CA GLU A 144 6.50 9.86 -16.33
C GLU A 144 7.33 10.45 -15.18
N ALA A 145 6.79 11.43 -14.45
CA ALA A 145 7.49 12.04 -13.32
C ALA A 145 7.77 11.02 -12.21
N LEU A 146 6.78 10.16 -11.90
CA LEU A 146 6.93 9.08 -10.92
C LEU A 146 7.90 8.01 -11.43
N LEU A 147 7.81 7.61 -12.70
CA LEU A 147 8.71 6.64 -13.31
C LEU A 147 10.17 7.11 -13.23
N HIS A 148 10.43 8.36 -13.58
CA HIS A 148 11.80 8.92 -13.54
C HIS A 148 12.34 8.95 -12.11
N ALA A 149 11.57 9.44 -11.15
CA ALA A 149 11.98 9.47 -9.75
C ALA A 149 12.22 8.07 -9.17
N PHE A 150 11.36 7.11 -9.52
CA PHE A 150 11.49 5.71 -9.12
C PHE A 150 12.73 5.06 -9.72
N THR A 151 12.96 5.24 -11.03
CA THR A 151 14.11 4.66 -11.74
C THR A 151 15.44 5.23 -11.26
N ALA A 152 15.45 6.53 -10.92
CA ALA A 152 16.62 7.19 -10.33
C ALA A 152 16.84 6.81 -8.84
N ALA A 153 15.92 6.05 -8.24
CA ALA A 153 15.90 5.74 -6.82
C ALA A 153 15.81 6.99 -5.90
N ASP A 154 15.21 8.07 -6.37
CA ASP A 154 15.06 9.32 -5.62
C ASP A 154 13.77 9.37 -4.78
N VAL A 155 12.87 8.44 -4.98
CA VAL A 155 11.64 8.26 -4.20
C VAL A 155 11.47 6.78 -3.81
N VAL A 156 10.90 6.53 -2.64
CA VAL A 156 10.47 5.17 -2.24
C VAL A 156 9.04 4.96 -2.73
N VAL A 157 8.79 3.89 -3.47
CA VAL A 157 7.46 3.55 -3.98
C VAL A 157 6.99 2.24 -3.36
N THR A 158 5.81 2.26 -2.71
CA THR A 158 5.19 1.07 -2.14
C THR A 158 3.68 1.04 -2.46
N PRO A 159 3.09 -0.09 -2.90
CA PRO A 159 3.77 -1.34 -3.29
C PRO A 159 4.81 -1.13 -4.37
N HIS A 160 5.91 -1.87 -4.26
CA HIS A 160 7.03 -1.71 -5.18
C HIS A 160 6.68 -2.32 -6.55
N PRO A 161 6.85 -1.59 -7.69
CA PRO A 161 6.52 -2.09 -9.03
C PRO A 161 7.15 -3.45 -9.35
N ARG A 162 8.40 -3.67 -8.93
CA ARG A 162 9.09 -4.96 -9.10
C ARG A 162 8.38 -6.11 -8.35
N ALA A 163 7.80 -5.85 -7.19
CA ALA A 163 7.05 -6.88 -6.45
C ALA A 163 5.82 -7.32 -7.25
N HIS A 164 5.14 -6.38 -7.91
CA HIS A 164 4.05 -6.71 -8.82
C HIS A 164 4.53 -7.59 -9.97
N ALA A 165 5.59 -7.17 -10.68
CA ALA A 165 6.14 -7.90 -11.82
C ALA A 165 6.57 -9.34 -11.46
N LEU A 166 7.07 -9.55 -10.23
CA LEU A 166 7.55 -10.86 -9.78
C LEU A 166 6.45 -11.76 -9.24
N HIS A 167 5.43 -11.21 -8.57
CA HIS A 167 4.52 -12.02 -7.74
C HIS A 167 3.08 -12.05 -8.22
N ALA A 168 2.62 -11.05 -8.98
CA ALA A 168 1.21 -10.95 -9.39
C ALA A 168 0.81 -11.91 -10.53
N ASP A 169 1.78 -12.42 -11.29
CA ASP A 169 1.51 -13.32 -12.41
C ASP A 169 0.97 -14.66 -11.89
N LYS A 170 -0.27 -14.98 -12.28
CA LYS A 170 -0.92 -16.25 -11.90
C LYS A 170 -0.19 -17.50 -12.41
N ARG A 171 0.67 -17.38 -13.42
CA ARG A 171 1.54 -18.47 -13.87
C ARG A 171 2.49 -18.96 -12.78
N ASN A 172 2.82 -18.11 -11.81
CA ASN A 172 3.59 -18.51 -10.63
C ASN A 172 2.92 -19.63 -9.82
N LEU A 173 1.58 -19.74 -9.88
CA LEU A 173 0.85 -20.80 -9.20
C LEU A 173 1.19 -22.19 -9.75
N VAL A 174 1.59 -22.30 -11.01
CA VAL A 174 2.05 -23.58 -11.59
C VAL A 174 3.28 -24.06 -10.83
N THR A 175 4.29 -23.18 -10.68
CA THR A 175 5.51 -23.47 -9.91
C THR A 175 5.22 -23.75 -8.43
N LEU A 176 4.34 -22.94 -7.82
CA LEU A 176 3.97 -23.06 -6.41
C LEU A 176 3.03 -24.25 -6.11
N SER A 177 2.58 -24.98 -7.14
CA SER A 177 1.75 -26.18 -7.02
C SER A 177 2.50 -27.45 -7.42
N ASP A 178 3.77 -27.36 -7.77
CA ASP A 178 4.61 -28.49 -8.18
C ASP A 178 5.50 -28.91 -7.00
N ASP A 179 5.15 -30.03 -6.38
CA ASP A 179 5.88 -30.58 -5.22
C ASP A 179 7.36 -30.85 -5.51
N ALA A 180 7.72 -31.13 -6.78
CA ALA A 180 9.10 -31.35 -7.18
C ALA A 180 9.94 -30.07 -7.21
N LEU A 181 9.31 -28.91 -7.39
CA LEU A 181 9.95 -27.60 -7.39
C LEU A 181 9.99 -26.97 -5.99
N LEU A 182 9.19 -27.47 -5.05
CA LEU A 182 9.11 -26.97 -3.67
C LEU A 182 9.96 -27.79 -2.69
N ALA A 183 10.51 -28.92 -3.12
CA ALA A 183 11.38 -29.81 -2.34
C ALA A 183 12.85 -29.35 -2.41
#